data_c68754b07af4c754ff10c9a38df9a946
#
_entry.id   c68754b07af4c754ff10c9a38df9a946
#
_cell.length_a   1.000
_cell.length_b   1.000
_cell.length_c   1.000
_cell.angle_alpha   90.00
_cell.angle_beta   90.00
_cell.angle_gamma   90.00
#
_symmetry.space_group_name_H-M   'P 1'
#
loop_
_entity.id
_entity.type
_entity.pdbx_description
1 polymer ?
#
loop_
_entity_poly.entity_id
_entity_poly.type
_entity_poly.pdbx_seq_one_letter_code
_entity_poly.pdbx_strand_id
1 'polypeptide(L)'
;VENLVIIEGGDLGARSSLRLACEKAKNAAALPCYVEDERGMTNLIRESLSNVNLRIDHDALQYFAANIMGDRARARGEIDKLITYMGDKNDRRTSVSLEDVQASCGDMGTATLDELIYAVAGANAKAAMAAYNRLIGEGVAEIVILRTLQNHFRRLHYTHALMNNGQSMDQAVKSLQPPIFFKFEQPFKAQIPKWRGKKLDIVMGKLADLEAQTKMTGTPVQTLCAQAILSLSMMR
;
A
#
# COMPACT_ATOMS: atom_id res chain seq x y z
N VAL A 1 -8.00 -26.44 39.15
CA VAL A 1 -8.67 -25.82 38.00
C VAL A 1 -7.59 -25.22 37.14
N GLU A 2 -7.35 -25.84 36.00
CA GLU A 2 -6.38 -25.37 35.01
C GLU A 2 -7.07 -24.37 34.08
N ASN A 3 -7.15 -23.11 34.51
CA ASN A 3 -7.66 -22.04 33.66
C ASN A 3 -6.50 -21.28 33.05
N LEU A 4 -6.48 -21.16 31.73
CA LEU A 4 -5.56 -20.27 31.00
C LEU A 4 -6.21 -18.90 30.89
N VAL A 5 -5.49 -17.86 31.35
CA VAL A 5 -5.89 -16.46 31.18
C VAL A 5 -4.99 -15.83 30.14
N ILE A 6 -5.57 -15.26 29.08
CA ILE A 6 -4.87 -14.53 28.03
C ILE A 6 -5.19 -13.04 28.19
N ILE A 7 -4.13 -12.21 28.25
CA ILE A 7 -4.25 -10.77 28.36
C ILE A 7 -3.60 -10.13 27.13
N GLU A 8 -4.37 -9.36 26.40
CA GLU A 8 -3.87 -8.54 25.30
C GLU A 8 -3.47 -7.16 25.84
N GLY A 9 -2.20 -6.81 25.75
CA GLY A 9 -1.64 -5.61 26.36
C GLY A 9 -1.28 -4.49 25.38
N GLY A 10 -1.55 -4.64 24.10
CA GLY A 10 -1.11 -3.70 23.06
C GLY A 10 0.42 -3.63 22.96
N ASP A 11 0.96 -2.48 22.54
CA ASP A 11 2.41 -2.30 22.37
C ASP A 11 3.07 -1.98 23.73
N LEU A 12 3.54 -3.03 24.39
CA LEU A 12 4.26 -2.94 25.66
C LEU A 12 5.78 -2.95 25.42
N GLY A 13 6.41 -1.81 25.60
CA GLY A 13 7.87 -1.70 25.53
C GLY A 13 8.59 -2.60 26.54
N ALA A 14 9.88 -2.87 26.32
CA ALA A 14 10.70 -3.75 27.16
C ALA A 14 10.79 -3.34 28.64
N ARG A 15 10.50 -2.06 28.97
CA ARG A 15 10.50 -1.51 30.34
C ARG A 15 9.12 -1.50 31.00
N SER A 16 8.09 -2.01 30.33
CA SER A 16 6.73 -2.05 30.90
C SER A 16 6.71 -2.93 32.17
N SER A 17 6.14 -2.40 33.25
CA SER A 17 6.02 -3.13 34.50
C SER A 17 5.18 -4.39 34.37
N LEU A 18 4.11 -4.36 33.58
CA LEU A 18 3.27 -5.53 33.30
C LEU A 18 4.04 -6.60 32.55
N ARG A 19 4.75 -6.24 31.49
CA ARG A 19 5.58 -7.17 30.73
C ARG A 19 6.65 -7.79 31.59
N LEU A 20 7.40 -6.99 32.35
CA LEU A 20 8.43 -7.49 33.26
C LEU A 20 7.88 -8.38 34.39
N ALA A 21 6.68 -8.10 34.90
CA ALA A 21 6.01 -8.96 35.86
C ALA A 21 5.69 -10.33 35.28
N CYS A 22 5.13 -10.38 34.04
CA CYS A 22 4.85 -11.64 33.36
C CYS A 22 6.14 -12.44 33.02
N GLU A 23 7.20 -11.75 32.56
CA GLU A 23 8.48 -12.40 32.22
C GLU A 23 9.16 -13.00 33.46
N LYS A 24 8.95 -12.44 34.66
CA LYS A 24 9.52 -12.94 35.92
C LYS A 24 8.68 -14.03 36.58
N ALA A 25 7.40 -14.10 36.28
CA ALA A 25 6.49 -15.04 36.93
C ALA A 25 6.66 -16.45 36.38
N LYS A 26 6.68 -17.47 37.28
CA LYS A 26 6.82 -18.87 36.87
C LYS A 26 5.58 -19.45 36.17
N ASN A 27 4.44 -18.82 36.34
CA ASN A 27 3.14 -19.24 35.81
C ASN A 27 2.60 -18.30 34.75
N ALA A 28 3.41 -17.40 34.22
CA ALA A 28 3.05 -16.48 33.14
C ALA A 28 4.14 -16.42 32.06
N ALA A 29 3.75 -15.99 30.87
CA ALA A 29 4.65 -15.71 29.78
C ALA A 29 4.23 -14.43 29.08
N ALA A 30 5.19 -13.60 28.68
CA ALA A 30 4.95 -12.48 27.79
C ALA A 30 5.34 -12.86 26.36
N LEU A 31 4.36 -12.92 25.47
CA LEU A 31 4.56 -13.25 24.06
C LEU A 31 4.53 -11.97 23.23
N PRO A 32 5.65 -11.48 22.69
CA PRO A 32 5.67 -10.32 21.83
C PRO A 32 5.16 -10.70 20.45
N CYS A 33 4.06 -10.05 20.01
CA CYS A 33 3.48 -10.19 18.70
C CYS A 33 3.88 -8.98 17.85
N TYR A 34 5.06 -9.04 17.23
CA TYR A 34 5.54 -7.98 16.36
C TYR A 34 4.80 -7.98 15.02
N VAL A 35 4.53 -6.78 14.50
CA VAL A 35 4.06 -6.62 13.13
C VAL A 35 5.17 -7.06 12.18
N GLU A 36 4.84 -7.91 11.22
CA GLU A 36 5.80 -8.38 10.22
C GLU A 36 6.33 -7.19 9.40
N ASP A 37 7.64 -7.12 9.27
CA ASP A 37 8.27 -6.25 8.29
C ASP A 37 8.16 -6.87 6.87
N GLU A 38 8.62 -6.14 5.86
CA GLU A 38 8.59 -6.60 4.47
C GLU A 38 9.33 -7.94 4.28
N ARG A 39 10.43 -8.16 5.01
CA ARG A 39 11.21 -9.41 4.95
C ARG A 39 10.46 -10.56 5.61
N GLY A 40 9.86 -10.33 6.76
CA GLY A 40 9.04 -11.32 7.46
C GLY A 40 7.85 -11.74 6.62
N MET A 41 7.16 -10.79 5.98
CA MET A 41 6.05 -11.07 5.08
C MET A 41 6.49 -11.87 3.85
N THR A 42 7.60 -11.49 3.23
CA THR A 42 8.17 -12.20 2.07
C THR A 42 8.53 -13.66 2.43
N ASN A 43 9.10 -13.88 3.61
CA ASN A 43 9.41 -15.22 4.10
C ASN A 43 8.13 -16.04 4.37
N LEU A 44 7.13 -15.44 5.01
CA LEU A 44 5.83 -16.07 5.27
C LEU A 44 5.18 -16.58 3.97
N ILE A 45 5.18 -15.75 2.92
CA ILE A 45 4.64 -16.14 1.62
C ILE A 45 5.41 -17.32 1.04
N ARG A 46 6.75 -17.22 0.99
CA ARG A 46 7.60 -18.28 0.44
C ARG A 46 7.44 -19.60 1.17
N GLU A 47 7.46 -19.59 2.49
CA GLU A 47 7.31 -20.78 3.32
C GLU A 47 5.93 -21.41 3.13
N SER A 48 4.86 -20.60 3.14
CA SER A 48 3.50 -21.10 2.96
C SER A 48 3.31 -21.76 1.59
N LEU A 49 3.81 -21.16 0.52
CA LEU A 49 3.75 -21.70 -0.82
C LEU A 49 4.65 -22.93 -0.99
N SER A 50 5.86 -22.92 -0.40
CA SER A 50 6.78 -24.05 -0.45
C SER A 50 6.21 -25.31 0.25
N ASN A 51 5.48 -25.15 1.34
CA ASN A 51 4.82 -26.25 2.07
C ASN A 51 3.79 -27.01 1.20
N VAL A 52 3.32 -26.37 0.14
CA VAL A 52 2.40 -26.97 -0.82
C VAL A 52 3.04 -27.20 -2.20
N ASN A 53 4.38 -27.18 -2.30
CA ASN A 53 5.17 -27.35 -3.53
C ASN A 53 4.89 -26.29 -4.62
N LEU A 54 4.58 -25.06 -4.22
CA LEU A 54 4.49 -23.91 -5.13
C LEU A 54 5.74 -23.04 -4.99
N ARG A 55 6.21 -22.53 -6.10
CA ARG A 55 7.21 -21.46 -6.18
C ARG A 55 6.53 -20.18 -6.61
N ILE A 56 7.06 -19.04 -6.25
CA ILE A 56 6.54 -17.75 -6.66
C ILE A 56 7.63 -16.95 -7.36
N ASP A 57 7.29 -16.36 -8.49
CA ASP A 57 8.20 -15.50 -9.24
C ASP A 57 8.54 -14.24 -8.43
N HIS A 58 9.71 -13.66 -8.67
CA HIS A 58 10.21 -12.57 -7.83
C HIS A 58 9.31 -11.33 -7.84
N ASP A 59 8.81 -10.95 -8.99
CA ASP A 59 7.90 -9.83 -9.19
C ASP A 59 6.52 -10.09 -8.57
N ALA A 60 6.00 -11.32 -8.73
CA ALA A 60 4.77 -11.77 -8.07
C ALA A 60 4.88 -11.69 -6.55
N LEU A 61 6.01 -12.14 -5.99
CA LEU A 61 6.28 -12.12 -4.56
C LEU A 61 6.32 -10.68 -4.01
N GLN A 62 7.02 -9.78 -4.68
CA GLN A 62 7.08 -8.38 -4.26
C GLN A 62 5.72 -7.69 -4.33
N TYR A 63 4.99 -7.92 -5.42
CA TYR A 63 3.63 -7.40 -5.56
C TYR A 63 2.72 -7.93 -4.45
N PHE A 64 2.74 -9.23 -4.19
CA PHE A 64 1.90 -9.87 -3.18
C PHE A 64 2.23 -9.35 -1.78
N ALA A 65 3.52 -9.36 -1.38
CA ALA A 65 3.96 -8.88 -0.08
C ALA A 65 3.54 -7.42 0.17
N ALA A 66 3.72 -6.54 -0.81
CA ALA A 66 3.33 -5.13 -0.68
C ALA A 66 1.83 -4.93 -0.46
N ASN A 67 0.99 -5.83 -0.98
CA ASN A 67 -0.46 -5.71 -0.91
C ASN A 67 -1.10 -6.36 0.34
N ILE A 68 -0.41 -7.29 1.01
CA ILE A 68 -0.92 -8.00 2.20
C ILE A 68 -0.23 -7.59 3.50
N MET A 69 0.61 -6.55 3.48
CA MET A 69 1.31 -6.04 4.66
C MET A 69 0.34 -5.52 5.74
N GLY A 70 0.76 -5.66 6.99
CA GLY A 70 0.13 -5.02 8.16
C GLY A 70 -0.73 -5.94 9.01
N ASP A 71 -1.36 -6.97 8.46
CA ASP A 71 -2.18 -7.94 9.21
C ASP A 71 -1.83 -9.38 8.80
N ARG A 72 -1.23 -10.13 9.73
CA ARG A 72 -0.79 -11.51 9.50
C ARG A 72 -1.95 -12.48 9.28
N ALA A 73 -3.10 -12.26 9.92
CA ALA A 73 -4.27 -13.12 9.75
C ALA A 73 -4.86 -12.93 8.35
N ARG A 74 -5.00 -11.66 7.93
CA ARG A 74 -5.40 -11.31 6.57
C ARG A 74 -4.42 -11.86 5.54
N ALA A 75 -3.12 -11.71 5.77
CA ALA A 75 -2.09 -12.22 4.87
C ALA A 75 -2.19 -13.74 4.67
N ARG A 76 -2.42 -14.52 5.74
CA ARG A 76 -2.66 -15.97 5.65
C ARG A 76 -3.89 -16.28 4.81
N GLY A 77 -5.00 -15.58 5.03
CA GLY A 77 -6.23 -15.77 4.24
C GLY A 77 -6.01 -15.52 2.74
N GLU A 78 -5.22 -14.48 2.37
CA GLU A 78 -4.87 -14.21 0.98
C GLU A 78 -3.93 -15.28 0.39
N ILE A 79 -2.98 -15.78 1.18
CA ILE A 79 -2.10 -16.88 0.77
C ILE A 79 -2.91 -18.16 0.55
N ASP A 80 -3.84 -18.52 1.44
CA ASP A 80 -4.69 -19.70 1.32
C ASP A 80 -5.59 -19.60 0.09
N LYS A 81 -6.12 -18.42 -0.19
CA LYS A 81 -6.90 -18.13 -1.40
C LYS A 81 -6.07 -18.33 -2.68
N LEU A 82 -4.84 -17.83 -2.70
CA LEU A 82 -3.91 -18.03 -3.82
C LEU A 82 -3.59 -19.53 -4.02
N ILE A 83 -3.32 -20.26 -2.94
CA ILE A 83 -3.10 -21.72 -2.98
C ILE A 83 -4.32 -22.43 -3.57
N THR A 84 -5.51 -22.05 -3.14
CA THR A 84 -6.77 -22.61 -3.66
C THR A 84 -6.98 -22.29 -5.14
N TYR A 85 -6.66 -21.05 -5.56
CA TYR A 85 -6.73 -20.63 -6.96
C TYR A 85 -5.79 -21.45 -7.84
N MET A 86 -4.60 -21.76 -7.37
CA MET A 86 -3.64 -22.59 -8.11
C MET A 86 -4.09 -24.05 -8.31
N GLY A 87 -5.11 -24.51 -7.60
CA GLY A 87 -5.73 -25.82 -7.78
C GLY A 87 -5.03 -26.99 -7.07
N ASP A 88 -5.44 -28.22 -7.38
CA ASP A 88 -4.97 -29.42 -6.70
C ASP A 88 -3.52 -29.79 -7.12
N LYS A 89 -2.81 -30.46 -6.19
CA LYS A 89 -1.39 -30.81 -6.29
C LYS A 89 -1.02 -31.63 -7.55
N ASN A 90 -1.96 -32.37 -8.11
CA ASN A 90 -1.71 -33.32 -9.19
C ASN A 90 -1.87 -32.72 -10.59
N ASP A 91 -2.47 -31.55 -10.75
CA ASP A 91 -2.82 -30.99 -12.07
C ASP A 91 -2.53 -29.48 -12.20
N ARG A 92 -1.69 -28.94 -11.30
CA ARG A 92 -1.42 -27.51 -11.27
C ARG A 92 -0.02 -27.13 -11.74
N ARG A 93 0.11 -25.90 -12.23
CA ARG A 93 1.40 -25.26 -12.40
C ARG A 93 2.11 -25.10 -11.05
N THR A 94 3.42 -25.34 -11.03
CA THR A 94 4.23 -25.27 -9.80
C THR A 94 4.81 -23.87 -9.55
N SER A 95 4.71 -22.94 -10.50
CA SER A 95 5.13 -21.56 -10.36
C SER A 95 3.92 -20.62 -10.37
N VAL A 96 3.91 -19.69 -9.43
CA VAL A 96 2.92 -18.63 -9.28
C VAL A 96 3.45 -17.39 -9.97
N SER A 97 2.77 -16.94 -11.02
CA SER A 97 3.08 -15.73 -11.76
C SER A 97 2.41 -14.50 -11.13
N LEU A 98 2.80 -13.30 -11.58
CA LEU A 98 2.15 -12.06 -11.20
C LEU A 98 0.67 -12.03 -11.58
N GLU A 99 0.32 -12.60 -12.74
CA GLU A 99 -1.07 -12.69 -13.19
C GLU A 99 -1.91 -13.60 -12.28
N ASP A 100 -1.34 -14.70 -11.78
CA ASP A 100 -2.02 -15.59 -10.83
C ASP A 100 -2.32 -14.87 -9.51
N VAL A 101 -1.37 -14.10 -8.99
CA VAL A 101 -1.58 -13.28 -7.79
C VAL A 101 -2.67 -12.25 -8.03
N GLN A 102 -2.64 -11.54 -9.16
CA GLN A 102 -3.65 -10.54 -9.48
C GLN A 102 -5.05 -11.15 -9.66
N ALA A 103 -5.13 -12.32 -10.30
CA ALA A 103 -6.41 -13.01 -10.52
C ALA A 103 -7.00 -13.60 -9.22
N SER A 104 -6.15 -14.18 -8.36
CA SER A 104 -6.61 -14.84 -7.12
C SER A 104 -6.97 -13.83 -6.04
N CYS A 105 -6.17 -12.77 -5.87
CA CYS A 105 -6.36 -11.83 -4.79
C CYS A 105 -7.43 -10.77 -5.09
N GLY A 106 -7.97 -10.77 -6.31
CA GLY A 106 -8.93 -9.77 -6.76
C GLY A 106 -8.32 -8.37 -6.84
N ASP A 107 -9.13 -7.37 -7.12
CA ASP A 107 -8.74 -5.97 -6.97
C ASP A 107 -8.57 -5.66 -5.48
N MET A 108 -7.40 -5.93 -4.94
CA MET A 108 -7.06 -5.45 -3.61
C MET A 108 -7.12 -3.91 -3.68
N GLY A 109 -7.82 -3.26 -2.76
CA GLY A 109 -8.09 -1.82 -2.77
C GLY A 109 -6.85 -0.94 -3.01
N THR A 110 -5.65 -1.50 -2.81
CA THR A 110 -4.36 -0.88 -3.13
C THR A 110 -4.15 -0.71 -4.65
N ALA A 111 -4.53 -1.71 -5.47
CA ALA A 111 -4.43 -1.60 -6.93
C ALA A 111 -5.34 -0.49 -7.45
N THR A 112 -6.53 -0.36 -6.87
CA THR A 112 -7.48 0.69 -7.22
C THR A 112 -7.01 2.08 -6.81
N LEU A 113 -6.33 2.23 -5.67
CA LEU A 113 -5.70 3.49 -5.25
C LEU A 113 -4.59 3.89 -6.23
N ASP A 114 -3.75 2.95 -6.64
CA ASP A 114 -2.71 3.20 -7.64
C ASP A 114 -3.31 3.61 -8.98
N GLU A 115 -4.36 2.94 -9.46
CA GLU A 115 -5.08 3.33 -10.68
C GLU A 115 -5.57 4.77 -10.61
N LEU A 116 -6.20 5.15 -9.49
CA LEU A 116 -6.65 6.52 -9.29
C LEU A 116 -5.48 7.51 -9.36
N ILE A 117 -4.41 7.25 -8.62
CA ILE A 117 -3.25 8.14 -8.54
C ILE A 117 -2.60 8.32 -9.90
N TYR A 118 -2.35 7.21 -10.60
CA TYR A 118 -1.71 7.26 -11.91
C TYR A 118 -2.63 7.88 -12.98
N ALA A 119 -3.95 7.73 -12.86
CA ALA A 119 -4.90 8.41 -13.72
C ALA A 119 -4.92 9.93 -13.48
N VAL A 120 -4.92 10.37 -12.20
CA VAL A 120 -4.87 11.80 -11.84
C VAL A 120 -3.56 12.43 -12.32
N ALA A 121 -2.42 11.85 -11.94
CA ALA A 121 -1.11 12.39 -12.31
C ALA A 121 -0.80 12.21 -13.80
N GLY A 122 -1.46 11.27 -14.47
CA GLY A 122 -1.41 11.06 -15.92
C GLY A 122 -2.27 12.03 -16.73
N ALA A 123 -3.09 12.86 -16.08
CA ALA A 123 -4.08 13.75 -16.70
C ALA A 123 -5.21 12.99 -17.48
N ASN A 124 -5.67 11.88 -16.93
CA ASN A 124 -6.79 11.11 -17.46
C ASN A 124 -8.02 11.25 -16.55
N ALA A 125 -8.78 12.33 -16.74
CA ALA A 125 -9.92 12.66 -15.89
C ALA A 125 -11.01 11.56 -15.90
N LYS A 126 -11.26 10.92 -17.04
CA LYS A 126 -12.26 9.84 -17.16
C LYS A 126 -11.88 8.64 -16.29
N ALA A 127 -10.64 8.16 -16.41
CA ALA A 127 -10.15 7.04 -15.62
C ALA A 127 -10.06 7.41 -14.14
N ALA A 128 -9.63 8.64 -13.80
CA ALA A 128 -9.54 9.11 -12.43
C ALA A 128 -10.91 9.12 -11.73
N MET A 129 -11.94 9.64 -12.39
CA MET A 129 -13.30 9.65 -11.82
C MET A 129 -13.91 8.26 -11.71
N ALA A 130 -13.67 7.38 -12.68
CA ALA A 130 -14.13 5.99 -12.61
C ALA A 130 -13.49 5.25 -11.42
N ALA A 131 -12.17 5.37 -11.24
CA ALA A 131 -11.45 4.79 -10.11
C ALA A 131 -11.91 5.37 -8.77
N TYR A 132 -12.10 6.69 -8.68
CA TYR A 132 -12.62 7.36 -7.49
C TYR A 132 -14.00 6.83 -7.08
N ASN A 133 -14.96 6.78 -8.02
CA ASN A 133 -16.31 6.29 -7.74
C ASN A 133 -16.31 4.82 -7.27
N ARG A 134 -15.41 3.98 -7.82
CA ARG A 134 -15.25 2.60 -7.39
C ARG A 134 -14.73 2.52 -5.96
N LEU A 135 -13.67 3.28 -5.63
CA LEU A 135 -13.11 3.34 -4.28
C LEU A 135 -14.14 3.78 -3.23
N ILE A 136 -14.93 4.80 -3.54
CA ILE A 136 -16.00 5.25 -2.65
C ILE A 136 -17.08 4.18 -2.51
N GLY A 137 -17.47 3.51 -3.61
CA GLY A 137 -18.42 2.39 -3.57
C GLY A 137 -17.94 1.20 -2.76
N GLU A 138 -16.64 0.98 -2.67
CA GLU A 138 -15.97 -0.03 -1.84
C GLU A 138 -15.78 0.42 -0.38
N GLY A 139 -16.19 1.64 -0.02
CA GLY A 139 -16.11 2.17 1.34
C GLY A 139 -14.72 2.68 1.74
N VAL A 140 -13.85 2.96 0.77
CA VAL A 140 -12.54 3.56 1.06
C VAL A 140 -12.73 5.00 1.51
N ALA A 141 -12.21 5.33 2.70
CA ALA A 141 -12.34 6.67 3.25
C ALA A 141 -11.59 7.71 2.40
N GLU A 142 -12.20 8.87 2.17
CA GLU A 142 -11.64 9.95 1.35
C GLU A 142 -10.27 10.44 1.85
N ILE A 143 -10.05 10.40 3.15
CA ILE A 143 -8.76 10.78 3.74
C ILE A 143 -7.62 9.85 3.31
N VAL A 144 -7.91 8.56 3.08
CA VAL A 144 -6.93 7.59 2.56
C VAL A 144 -6.58 7.96 1.12
N ILE A 145 -7.58 8.26 0.30
CA ILE A 145 -7.41 8.71 -1.09
C ILE A 145 -6.54 9.97 -1.14
N LEU A 146 -6.86 10.98 -0.32
CA LEU A 146 -6.12 12.24 -0.27
C LEU A 146 -4.66 12.05 0.13
N ARG A 147 -4.40 11.27 1.18
CA ARG A 147 -3.03 11.00 1.65
C ARG A 147 -2.21 10.26 0.60
N THR A 148 -2.84 9.35 -0.13
CA THR A 148 -2.16 8.60 -1.18
C THR A 148 -1.80 9.51 -2.35
N LEU A 149 -2.69 10.43 -2.77
CA LEU A 149 -2.41 11.47 -3.75
C LEU A 149 -1.28 12.40 -3.27
N GLN A 150 -1.34 12.88 -2.03
CA GLN A 150 -0.28 13.73 -1.45
C GLN A 150 1.07 13.04 -1.47
N ASN A 151 1.12 11.76 -1.08
CA ASN A 151 2.36 10.99 -1.10
C ASN A 151 2.92 10.86 -2.51
N HIS A 152 2.08 10.61 -3.50
CA HIS A 152 2.52 10.52 -4.89
C HIS A 152 3.10 11.84 -5.42
N PHE A 153 2.41 12.96 -5.22
CA PHE A 153 2.91 14.27 -5.63
C PHE A 153 4.16 14.70 -4.85
N ARG A 154 4.27 14.32 -3.56
CA ARG A 154 5.49 14.52 -2.77
C ARG A 154 6.67 13.75 -3.36
N ARG A 155 6.46 12.51 -3.83
CA ARG A 155 7.48 11.70 -4.51
C ARG A 155 7.93 12.35 -5.82
N LEU A 156 7.01 12.89 -6.62
CA LEU A 156 7.34 13.68 -7.81
C LEU A 156 8.16 14.92 -7.45
N HIS A 157 7.77 15.64 -6.41
CA HIS A 157 8.51 16.83 -5.93
C HIS A 157 9.91 16.45 -5.46
N TYR A 158 10.05 15.38 -4.69
CA TYR A 158 11.36 14.91 -4.24
C TYR A 158 12.24 14.44 -5.39
N THR A 159 11.68 13.78 -6.40
CA THR A 159 12.40 13.40 -7.62
C THR A 159 12.97 14.64 -8.33
N HIS A 160 12.18 15.71 -8.44
CA HIS A 160 12.67 16.97 -9.02
C HIS A 160 13.81 17.60 -8.20
N ALA A 161 13.70 17.57 -6.86
CA ALA A 161 14.77 18.07 -5.99
C ALA A 161 16.09 17.28 -6.20
N LEU A 162 16.03 15.96 -6.33
CA LEU A 162 17.19 15.13 -6.62
C LEU A 162 17.78 15.43 -8.01
N MET A 163 16.93 15.61 -9.02
CA MET A 163 17.36 15.98 -10.36
C MET A 163 18.02 17.37 -10.41
N ASN A 164 17.49 18.34 -9.67
CA ASN A 164 18.08 19.68 -9.55
C ASN A 164 19.45 19.63 -8.83
N ASN A 165 19.68 18.62 -7.99
CA ASN A 165 20.97 18.36 -7.35
C ASN A 165 21.92 17.50 -8.22
N GLY A 166 21.64 17.37 -9.52
CA GLY A 166 22.54 16.76 -10.50
C GLY A 166 22.34 15.26 -10.73
N GLN A 167 21.33 14.63 -10.10
CA GLN A 167 21.03 13.23 -10.39
C GLN A 167 20.30 13.09 -11.74
N SER A 168 20.56 12.00 -12.46
CA SER A 168 19.74 11.63 -13.60
C SER A 168 18.34 11.21 -13.14
N MET A 169 17.35 11.28 -14.04
CA MET A 169 15.98 10.83 -13.74
C MET A 169 15.95 9.41 -13.19
N ASP A 170 16.71 8.50 -13.80
CA ASP A 170 16.75 7.09 -13.37
C ASP A 170 17.35 6.91 -11.98
N GLN A 171 18.41 7.66 -11.67
CA GLN A 171 19.01 7.66 -10.33
C GLN A 171 18.04 8.23 -9.29
N ALA A 172 17.39 9.35 -9.60
CA ALA A 172 16.43 9.98 -8.70
C ALA A 172 15.24 9.08 -8.41
N VAL A 173 14.68 8.38 -9.42
CA VAL A 173 13.57 7.44 -9.24
C VAL A 173 13.98 6.23 -8.40
N LYS A 174 15.17 5.68 -8.64
CA LYS A 174 15.72 4.55 -7.85
C LYS A 174 16.01 4.91 -6.38
N SER A 175 16.26 6.19 -6.08
CA SER A 175 16.53 6.68 -4.73
C SER A 175 15.27 6.87 -3.87
N LEU A 176 14.08 6.73 -4.45
CA LEU A 176 12.83 6.90 -3.73
C LEU A 176 12.60 5.78 -2.69
N GLN A 177 12.10 6.18 -1.51
CA GLN A 177 11.74 5.27 -0.45
C GLN A 177 10.26 5.47 -0.05
N PRO A 178 9.44 4.42 -0.06
CA PRO A 178 9.69 3.10 -0.65
C PRO A 178 9.92 3.18 -2.16
N PRO A 179 10.57 2.19 -2.80
CA PRO A 179 10.83 2.22 -4.24
C PRO A 179 9.51 2.25 -5.04
N ILE A 180 9.58 2.74 -6.27
CA ILE A 180 8.46 2.63 -7.22
C ILE A 180 8.35 1.18 -7.65
N PHE A 181 7.14 0.61 -7.54
CA PHE A 181 6.89 -0.73 -8.05
C PHE A 181 7.16 -0.76 -9.57
N PHE A 182 7.83 -1.79 -10.06
CA PHE A 182 8.35 -1.86 -11.43
C PHE A 182 7.28 -1.60 -12.51
N LYS A 183 6.04 -2.07 -12.30
CA LYS A 183 4.89 -1.83 -13.19
C LYS A 183 4.60 -0.35 -13.39
N PHE A 184 4.85 0.46 -12.37
CA PHE A 184 4.55 1.89 -12.36
C PHE A 184 5.78 2.77 -12.65
N GLU A 185 6.96 2.19 -12.84
CA GLU A 185 8.18 2.95 -13.07
C GLU A 185 8.09 3.82 -14.33
N GLN A 186 7.68 3.24 -15.44
CA GLN A 186 7.51 3.97 -16.70
C GLN A 186 6.38 5.01 -16.63
N PRO A 187 5.17 4.71 -16.14
CA PRO A 187 4.14 5.70 -15.89
C PRO A 187 4.60 6.84 -14.98
N PHE A 188 5.34 6.56 -13.90
CA PHE A 188 5.87 7.57 -13.00
C PHE A 188 6.88 8.48 -13.71
N LYS A 189 7.83 7.91 -14.45
CA LYS A 189 8.81 8.68 -15.24
C LYS A 189 8.11 9.59 -16.26
N ALA A 190 7.04 9.13 -16.89
CA ALA A 190 6.24 9.93 -17.84
C ALA A 190 5.51 11.10 -17.17
N GLN A 191 5.29 11.07 -15.86
CA GLN A 191 4.66 12.15 -15.10
C GLN A 191 5.66 13.24 -14.69
N ILE A 192 6.93 12.90 -14.44
CA ILE A 192 7.96 13.85 -14.02
C ILE A 192 8.01 15.11 -14.90
N PRO A 193 8.07 15.04 -16.25
CA PRO A 193 8.06 16.23 -17.07
C PRO A 193 6.75 17.02 -17.07
N LYS A 194 5.61 16.39 -16.73
CA LYS A 194 4.30 17.05 -16.68
C LYS A 194 4.12 17.92 -15.43
N TRP A 195 4.72 17.50 -14.32
CA TRP A 195 4.60 18.12 -13.01
C TRP A 195 5.90 18.80 -12.62
N ARG A 196 6.05 20.09 -12.93
CA ARG A 196 7.28 20.87 -12.68
C ARG A 196 6.99 22.18 -11.96
N GLY A 197 7.95 22.63 -11.13
CA GLY A 197 8.01 23.97 -10.54
C GLY A 197 6.67 24.39 -9.91
N LYS A 198 6.24 25.61 -10.18
CA LYS A 198 5.02 26.22 -9.62
C LYS A 198 3.77 25.35 -9.74
N LYS A 199 3.67 24.52 -10.78
CA LYS A 199 2.50 23.63 -10.96
C LYS A 199 2.42 22.58 -9.86
N LEU A 200 3.56 22.01 -9.50
CA LEU A 200 3.65 21.03 -8.44
C LEU A 200 3.37 21.66 -7.07
N ASP A 201 3.87 22.88 -6.84
CA ASP A 201 3.61 23.64 -5.61
C ASP A 201 2.10 23.94 -5.46
N ILE A 202 1.43 24.33 -6.55
CA ILE A 202 -0.03 24.56 -6.56
C ILE A 202 -0.79 23.30 -6.20
N VAL A 203 -0.40 22.15 -6.75
CA VAL A 203 -1.05 20.86 -6.42
C VAL A 203 -0.87 20.50 -4.96
N MET A 204 0.35 20.63 -4.45
CA MET A 204 0.66 20.34 -3.04
C MET A 204 -0.15 21.26 -2.11
N GLY A 205 -0.24 22.56 -2.42
CA GLY A 205 -1.06 23.50 -1.68
C GLY A 205 -2.55 23.12 -1.70
N LYS A 206 -3.12 22.87 -2.88
CA LYS A 206 -4.53 22.43 -3.01
C LYS A 206 -4.85 21.16 -2.22
N LEU A 207 -3.95 20.18 -2.23
CA LEU A 207 -4.16 18.94 -1.48
C LEU A 207 -4.05 19.16 0.04
N ALA A 208 -3.17 20.06 0.49
CA ALA A 208 -3.07 20.43 1.90
C ALA A 208 -4.32 21.19 2.38
N ASP A 209 -4.81 22.16 1.60
CA ASP A 209 -6.03 22.91 1.89
C ASP A 209 -7.24 21.98 1.96
N LEU A 210 -7.33 21.04 1.02
CA LEU A 210 -8.41 20.06 1.00
C LEU A 210 -8.36 19.16 2.23
N GLU A 211 -7.20 18.68 2.65
CA GLU A 211 -7.05 17.91 3.88
C GLU A 211 -7.51 18.71 5.10
N ALA A 212 -7.17 20.00 5.18
CA ALA A 212 -7.64 20.85 6.27
C ALA A 212 -9.16 20.98 6.26
N GLN A 213 -9.79 21.16 5.09
CA GLN A 213 -11.24 21.24 4.95
C GLN A 213 -11.96 19.95 5.34
N THR A 214 -11.37 18.76 5.04
CA THR A 214 -11.98 17.47 5.40
C THR A 214 -12.08 17.25 6.92
N LYS A 215 -11.31 18.01 7.71
CA LYS A 215 -11.35 17.94 9.19
C LYS A 215 -12.40 18.87 9.81
N MET A 216 -13.08 19.71 9.02
CA MET A 216 -14.09 20.62 9.48
C MET A 216 -15.46 19.95 9.50
N THR A 217 -16.22 20.13 10.60
CA THR A 217 -17.56 19.58 10.75
C THR A 217 -18.51 20.19 9.71
N GLY A 218 -19.35 19.34 9.09
CA GLY A 218 -20.35 19.77 8.09
C GLY A 218 -19.82 19.93 6.67
N THR A 219 -18.55 19.64 6.43
CA THR A 219 -17.95 19.70 5.10
C THR A 219 -18.40 18.51 4.22
N PRO A 220 -18.87 18.75 2.98
CA PRO A 220 -19.22 17.68 2.05
C PRO A 220 -17.94 17.05 1.46
N VAL A 221 -17.23 16.24 2.26
CA VAL A 221 -15.89 15.73 1.97
C VAL A 221 -15.84 14.99 0.63
N GLN A 222 -16.81 14.13 0.36
CA GLN A 222 -16.88 13.36 -0.88
C GLN A 222 -16.94 14.25 -2.12
N THR A 223 -17.78 15.29 -2.09
CA THR A 223 -17.92 16.25 -3.20
C THR A 223 -16.63 17.03 -3.42
N LEU A 224 -16.00 17.50 -2.36
CA LEU A 224 -14.75 18.26 -2.45
C LEU A 224 -13.61 17.39 -2.98
N CYS A 225 -13.52 16.13 -2.55
CA CYS A 225 -12.54 15.18 -3.08
C CYS A 225 -12.78 14.90 -4.57
N ALA A 226 -14.02 14.66 -4.99
CA ALA A 226 -14.36 14.47 -6.40
C ALA A 226 -13.95 15.67 -7.25
N GLN A 227 -14.28 16.89 -6.79
CA GLN A 227 -13.93 18.14 -7.47
C GLN A 227 -12.40 18.32 -7.57
N ALA A 228 -11.67 18.03 -6.51
CA ALA A 228 -10.22 18.13 -6.50
C ALA A 228 -9.59 17.12 -7.47
N ILE A 229 -10.01 15.85 -7.44
CA ILE A 229 -9.53 14.80 -8.34
C ILE A 229 -9.77 15.20 -9.80
N LEU A 230 -10.98 15.69 -10.12
CA LEU A 230 -11.30 16.17 -11.46
C LEU A 230 -10.41 17.35 -11.85
N SER A 231 -10.32 18.37 -11.01
CA SER A 231 -9.48 19.56 -11.23
C SER A 231 -8.01 19.19 -11.46
N LEU A 232 -7.43 18.30 -10.64
CA LEU A 232 -6.04 17.87 -10.76
C LEU A 232 -5.81 17.07 -12.04
N SER A 233 -6.73 16.17 -12.41
CA SER A 233 -6.61 15.37 -13.62
C SER A 233 -6.81 16.16 -14.92
N MET A 234 -7.34 17.38 -14.84
CA MET A 234 -7.50 18.31 -15.96
C MET A 234 -6.38 19.37 -16.04
N MET A 235 -5.47 19.43 -15.06
CA MET A 235 -4.34 20.37 -15.08
C MET A 235 -3.32 19.97 -16.17
N ARG A 236 -3.29 20.74 -17.26
CA ARG A 236 -2.35 20.60 -18.37
C ARG A 236 -1.12 21.50 -18.21
#